data_84b8bde3b7a85baa6e569ec59b2a8691
#
_entry.id   84b8bde3b7a85baa6e569ec59b2a8691
#
_cell.length_a   1.000
_cell.length_b   1.000
_cell.length_c   1.000
_cell.angle_alpha   90.00
_cell.angle_beta   90.00
_cell.angle_gamma   90.00
#
_symmetry.space_group_name_H-M   'P 1'
#
loop_
_entity.id
_entity.type
_entity.pdbx_description
1 polymer ?
#
loop_
_entity_poly.entity_id
_entity_poly.type
_entity_poly.pdbx_seq_one_letter_code
_entity_poly.pdbx_strand_id
1 'polypeptide(L)' 'MNKKAVVFSADLSYMEKLETAMKSLCAHQDRLKIYVLNEDLPTEWFAIMNQRLRQLDSEVINCR' A
#
# COMPACT_ATOMS: atom_id res chain seq x y z
N MET A 1 15.97 2.95 -11.32
CA MET A 1 16.34 2.46 -9.99
C MET A 1 15.28 1.50 -9.45
N ASN A 2 15.67 0.58 -8.60
CA ASN A 2 14.74 -0.39 -8.04
C ASN A 2 13.82 0.24 -7.02
N LYS A 3 12.59 -0.26 -6.97
CA LYS A 3 11.62 0.16 -5.97
C LYS A 3 12.03 -0.40 -4.61
N LYS A 4 11.80 0.39 -3.58
CA LYS A 4 12.04 -0.04 -2.20
C LYS A 4 10.87 -0.89 -1.73
N ALA A 5 11.14 -2.07 -1.18
CA ALA A 5 10.11 -2.98 -0.69
C ALA A 5 9.74 -2.64 0.75
N VAL A 6 8.44 -2.59 1.01
CA VAL A 6 7.89 -2.34 2.35
C VAL A 6 6.78 -3.36 2.59
N VAL A 7 6.72 -3.92 3.78
CA VAL A 7 5.70 -4.93 4.13
C VAL A 7 4.83 -4.41 5.27
N PHE A 8 3.51 -4.45 5.06
CA PHE A 8 2.53 -4.18 6.11
C PHE A 8 1.69 -5.42 6.34
N SER A 9 1.21 -5.57 7.57
CA SER A 9 0.22 -6.58 7.91
C SER A 9 -1.02 -5.87 8.42
N ALA A 10 -2.18 -6.17 7.85
CA ALA A 10 -3.40 -5.44 8.19
C ALA A 10 -4.64 -6.32 8.02
N ASP A 11 -5.70 -5.94 8.71
CA ASP A 11 -7.02 -6.50 8.50
C ASP A 11 -8.00 -5.36 8.19
N LEU A 12 -9.27 -5.73 8.03
CA LEU A 12 -10.30 -4.76 7.65
C LEU A 12 -10.44 -3.65 8.71
N SER A 13 -10.28 -3.98 9.98
CA SER A 13 -10.41 -3.00 11.06
C SER A 13 -9.22 -2.06 11.13
N TYR A 14 -8.11 -2.41 10.53
CA TYR A 14 -6.88 -1.62 10.53
C TYR A 14 -6.73 -0.76 9.27
N MET A 15 -7.67 -0.86 8.34
CA MET A 15 -7.53 -0.28 7.00
C MET A 15 -7.27 1.23 7.02
N GLU A 16 -7.97 1.97 7.87
CA GLU A 16 -7.78 3.42 7.97
C GLU A 16 -6.38 3.78 8.46
N LYS A 17 -5.89 3.04 9.45
CA LYS A 17 -4.53 3.25 9.97
C LYS A 17 -3.49 2.89 8.93
N LEU A 18 -3.75 1.85 8.15
CA LEU A 18 -2.87 1.46 7.06
C LEU A 18 -2.76 2.56 6.02
N GLU A 19 -3.89 3.15 5.63
CA GLU A 19 -3.90 4.28 4.68
C GLU A 19 -3.11 5.46 5.21
N THR A 20 -3.27 5.79 6.48
CA THR A 20 -2.52 6.88 7.11
C THR A 20 -1.02 6.59 7.10
N ALA A 21 -0.63 5.37 7.43
CA ALA A 21 0.78 4.98 7.42
C ALA A 21 1.36 5.06 6.00
N MET A 22 0.60 4.63 5.00
CA MET A 22 1.03 4.69 3.61
C MET A 22 1.17 6.13 3.13
N LYS A 23 0.25 7.00 3.49
CA LYS A 23 0.33 8.42 3.14
C LYS A 23 1.57 9.06 3.75
N SER A 24 1.84 8.76 5.01
CA SER A 24 3.01 9.28 5.71
C SER A 24 4.30 8.81 5.05
N LEU A 25 4.36 7.54 4.69
CA LEU A 25 5.52 6.97 4.01
C LEU A 25 5.73 7.60 2.63
N CYS A 26 4.66 7.75 1.86
CA CYS A 26 4.72 8.32 0.52
C CYS A 26 5.01 9.81 0.52
N ALA A 27 4.78 10.50 1.61
CA ALA A 27 5.13 11.91 1.74
C ALA A 27 6.64 12.11 1.78
N HIS A 28 7.38 11.09 2.17
CA HIS A 28 8.85 11.17 2.30
C HIS A 28 9.59 10.36 1.26
N GLN A 29 8.92 9.39 0.62
CA GLN A 29 9.55 8.49 -0.33
C GLN A 29 8.61 8.21 -1.50
N ASP A 30 9.18 7.98 -2.66
CA ASP A 30 8.48 7.47 -3.83
C ASP A 30 9.10 6.14 -4.26
N ARG A 31 8.60 5.57 -5.35
CA ARG A 31 9.11 4.31 -5.91
C ARG A 31 9.08 3.18 -4.89
N LEU A 32 7.91 3.00 -4.27
CA LEU A 32 7.72 1.99 -3.24
C LEU A 32 6.98 0.80 -3.82
N LYS A 33 7.38 -0.38 -3.39
CA LYS A 33 6.66 -1.62 -3.65
C LYS A 33 6.14 -2.10 -2.31
N ILE A 34 4.84 -1.90 -2.07
CA ILE A 34 4.23 -2.13 -0.78
C ILE A 34 3.47 -3.44 -0.79
N TYR A 35 3.90 -4.38 0.03
CA TYR A 35 3.21 -5.66 0.21
C TYR A 35 2.30 -5.57 1.41
N VAL A 36 1.04 -5.92 1.24
CA VAL A 36 0.07 -5.90 2.33
C VAL A 36 -0.42 -7.32 2.58
N LEU A 37 0.02 -7.88 3.70
CA LEU A 37 -0.42 -9.20 4.14
C LEU A 37 -1.80 -9.07 4.78
N ASN A 38 -2.79 -9.77 4.21
CA ASN A 38 -4.16 -9.67 4.68
C ASN A 38 -4.96 -10.93 4.29
N GLU A 39 -6.14 -11.07 4.86
CA GLU A 39 -7.07 -12.15 4.51
C GLU A 39 -8.41 -11.62 4.02
N ASP A 40 -8.77 -10.40 4.41
CA ASP A 40 -10.13 -9.89 4.25
C ASP A 40 -10.24 -8.49 3.66
N LEU A 41 -9.14 -7.88 3.25
CA LEU A 41 -9.21 -6.57 2.62
C LEU A 41 -9.81 -6.68 1.21
N PRO A 42 -10.69 -5.72 0.82
CA PRO A 42 -11.32 -5.77 -0.49
C PRO A 42 -10.31 -5.58 -1.62
N THR A 43 -10.48 -6.34 -2.69
CA THR A 43 -9.66 -6.18 -3.90
C THR A 43 -9.79 -4.76 -4.46
N GLU A 44 -10.97 -4.17 -4.36
CA GLU A 44 -11.22 -2.81 -4.84
C GLU A 44 -10.36 -1.78 -4.13
N TRP A 45 -10.08 -1.97 -2.86
CA TRP A 45 -9.21 -1.09 -2.10
C TRP A 45 -7.81 -1.05 -2.71
N PHE A 46 -7.28 -2.23 -3.09
CA PHE A 46 -5.97 -2.30 -3.72
C PHE A 46 -5.96 -1.59 -5.08
N ALA A 47 -7.03 -1.72 -5.85
CA ALA A 47 -7.13 -1.05 -7.14
C ALA A 47 -7.12 0.47 -6.98
N ILE A 48 -7.86 0.99 -6.00
CA ILE A 48 -7.92 2.42 -5.72
C ILE A 48 -6.56 2.92 -5.24
N MET A 49 -5.92 2.19 -4.34
CA MET A 49 -4.62 2.59 -3.82
C MET A 49 -3.55 2.58 -4.90
N ASN A 50 -3.56 1.59 -5.78
CA ASN A 50 -2.61 1.54 -6.90
C ASN A 50 -2.81 2.72 -7.83
N GLN A 51 -4.05 3.13 -8.08
CA GLN A 51 -4.33 4.28 -8.91
C GLN A 51 -3.74 5.56 -8.31
N ARG A 52 -3.87 5.73 -6.99
CA ARG A 52 -3.32 6.88 -6.29
C ARG A 52 -1.79 6.87 -6.27
N LEU A 53 -1.21 5.69 -6.10
CA LEU A 53 0.24 5.55 -5.98
C LEU A 53 0.96 5.62 -7.31
N ARG A 54 0.23 5.54 -8.41
CA ARG A 54 0.83 5.59 -9.75
C ARG A 54 1.61 6.87 -9.98
N GLN A 55 1.15 7.98 -9.45
CA GLN A 55 1.81 9.27 -9.59
C GLN A 55 3.17 9.30 -8.89
N LEU A 56 3.37 8.42 -7.91
CA LEU A 56 4.61 8.32 -7.15
C LEU A 56 5.49 7.17 -7.65
N ASP A 57 5.14 6.59 -8.78
CA ASP A 57 5.81 5.41 -9.32
C ASP A 57 5.86 4.27 -8.30
N SER A 58 4.80 4.13 -7.54
CA SER A 58 4.67 3.16 -6.45
C SER A 58 3.51 2.22 -6.71
N GLU A 59 3.50 1.09 -6.01
CA GLU A 59 2.43 0.12 -6.14
C GLU A 59 2.18 -0.60 -4.82
N VAL A 60 0.98 -1.14 -4.67
CA VAL A 60 0.62 -1.97 -3.53
C VAL A 60 0.24 -3.35 -4.03
N ILE A 61 0.71 -4.38 -3.34
CA ILE A 61 0.51 -5.77 -3.73
C ILE A 61 -0.29 -6.49 -2.64
N ASN A 62 -1.36 -7.15 -3.07
CA ASN A 62 -2.21 -7.93 -2.18
C ASN A 62 -1.55 -9.29 -1.92
N CYS A 63 -1.15 -9.53 -0.69
CA CYS A 63 -0.58 -10.81 -0.25
C CYS A 63 -1.55 -11.52 0.69
N ARG A 64 -2.02 -12.67 0.29
CA ARG A 64 -2.92 -13.52 1.09
C ARG A 64 -2.29 -14.87 1.39
#